data_be88a9dd4c881c050241a2561ea9f489
#
_entry.id   be88a9dd4c881c050241a2561ea9f489
#
_cell.length_a   1.000
_cell.length_b   1.000
_cell.length_c   1.000
_cell.angle_alpha   90.00
_cell.angle_beta   90.00
_cell.angle_gamma   90.00
#
_symmetry.space_group_name_H-M   'P 1'
#
loop_
_entity.id
_entity.type
_entity.pdbx_description
1 polymer ?
#
loop_
_entity_poly.entity_id
_entity_poly.type
_entity_poly.pdbx_seq_one_letter_code
_entity_poly.pdbx_strand_id
1 'polypeptide(L)'
;MHTLTNQMAEGLSVLDVAPSRQEIDQRVAQVAAGRFRRPVLVLGIDGAYVPSRPESARGRRPGQARSRARRARWQHEWREAKGFRFSLLDGDRIVHILSWHQVQTEGDLGEALQQGKDAGLIPEESVRLCVVCDGAEWIWKHVQALFPHACQVLDYSHCSAYLHKMAKAQYPDPFRALEWVESTLTRLYLGKVGLVLGGLRRMQPTSEAALKAIDNCWVYLHDHRGRTHYRTFRRGGYPLGSGGMESSNKFICHVCLKRSGAWWYEVNSNQMLALRCAKYNGTFHRVFARYQQQKSDA
;
A
#
# COMPACT_ATOMS: atom_id res chain seq x y z
N MET A 1 14.85 25.97 3.50
CA MET A 1 13.73 25.01 3.68
C MET A 1 14.19 23.56 3.76
N HIS A 2 15.05 23.05 2.85
CA HIS A 2 15.58 21.69 2.94
C HIS A 2 16.29 21.36 4.27
N THR A 3 17.09 22.28 4.82
CA THR A 3 17.85 22.05 6.06
C THR A 3 16.93 21.77 7.25
N LEU A 4 15.88 22.57 7.44
CA LEU A 4 14.92 22.40 8.54
C LEU A 4 14.17 21.05 8.42
N THR A 5 13.66 20.73 7.23
CA THR A 5 12.97 19.47 6.97
C THR A 5 13.85 18.27 7.28
N ASN A 6 15.12 18.34 6.85
CA ASN A 6 16.08 17.26 7.09
C ASN A 6 16.39 17.09 8.58
N GLN A 7 16.63 18.20 9.29
CA GLN A 7 16.87 18.16 10.73
C GLN A 7 15.68 17.61 11.54
N MET A 8 14.46 18.03 11.19
CA MET A 8 13.25 17.52 11.85
C MET A 8 13.02 16.04 11.61
N ALA A 9 13.40 15.52 10.44
CA ALA A 9 13.13 14.16 10.02
C ALA A 9 14.30 13.20 10.30
N GLU A 10 15.41 13.70 10.82
CA GLU A 10 16.60 12.89 11.06
C GLU A 10 16.31 11.78 12.06
N GLY A 11 16.62 10.54 11.67
CA GLY A 11 16.46 9.36 12.50
C GLY A 11 15.03 8.99 12.86
N LEU A 12 14.00 9.53 12.17
CA LEU A 12 12.62 9.13 12.41
C LEU A 12 12.36 7.69 11.91
N SER A 13 11.86 6.88 12.81
CA SER A 13 11.35 5.52 12.57
C SER A 13 9.82 5.49 12.50
N VAL A 14 9.26 4.33 12.23
CA VAL A 14 7.81 4.09 12.30
C VAL A 14 7.26 4.41 13.69
N LEU A 15 8.02 4.12 14.76
CA LEU A 15 7.60 4.35 16.14
C LEU A 15 7.53 5.84 16.50
N ASP A 16 8.44 6.65 15.96
CA ASP A 16 8.44 8.10 16.20
C ASP A 16 7.24 8.81 15.58
N VAL A 17 6.70 8.27 14.50
CA VAL A 17 5.57 8.86 13.77
C VAL A 17 4.24 8.17 14.07
N ALA A 18 4.25 7.07 14.81
CA ALA A 18 3.04 6.34 15.19
C ALA A 18 2.26 7.07 16.30
N PRO A 19 0.93 6.94 16.36
CA PRO A 19 0.16 7.22 17.57
C PRO A 19 0.64 6.32 18.71
N SER A 20 0.47 6.77 19.96
CA SER A 20 0.75 5.93 21.12
C SER A 20 -0.24 4.75 21.17
N ARG A 21 0.17 3.66 21.85
CA ARG A 21 -0.72 2.53 22.10
C ARG A 21 -2.04 2.99 22.73
N GLN A 22 -1.97 3.86 23.73
CA GLN A 22 -3.18 4.37 24.40
C GLN A 22 -4.14 5.08 23.44
N GLU A 23 -3.63 5.89 22.49
CA GLU A 23 -4.48 6.55 21.49
C GLU A 23 -5.09 5.54 20.52
N ILE A 24 -4.35 4.49 20.16
CA ILE A 24 -4.86 3.41 19.32
C ILE A 24 -5.96 2.64 20.07
N ASP A 25 -5.72 2.24 21.32
CA ASP A 25 -6.68 1.52 22.15
C ASP A 25 -7.97 2.35 22.35
N GLN A 26 -7.85 3.67 22.56
CA GLN A 26 -9.01 4.57 22.64
C GLN A 26 -9.82 4.58 21.35
N ARG A 27 -9.18 4.66 20.18
CA ARG A 27 -9.86 4.61 18.87
C ARG A 27 -10.55 3.26 18.67
N VAL A 28 -9.89 2.15 19.05
CA VAL A 28 -10.48 0.81 18.97
C VAL A 28 -11.70 0.71 19.88
N ALA A 29 -11.61 1.19 21.12
CA ALA A 29 -12.71 1.19 22.06
C ALA A 29 -13.91 2.03 21.56
N GLN A 30 -13.66 3.21 20.99
CA GLN A 30 -14.69 4.04 20.39
C GLN A 30 -15.44 3.32 19.27
N VAL A 31 -14.71 2.66 18.35
CA VAL A 31 -15.31 1.90 17.25
C VAL A 31 -15.99 0.63 17.75
N ALA A 32 -15.51 0.02 18.81
CA ALA A 32 -16.09 -1.20 19.41
C ALA A 32 -17.38 -0.92 20.21
N ALA A 33 -17.61 0.34 20.63
CA ALA A 33 -18.74 0.69 21.48
C ALA A 33 -20.10 0.29 20.86
N GLY A 34 -20.90 -0.44 21.61
CA GLY A 34 -22.21 -0.93 21.17
C GLY A 34 -22.18 -2.06 20.14
N ARG A 35 -21.02 -2.61 19.81
CA ARG A 35 -20.88 -3.70 18.84
C ARG A 35 -20.75 -5.05 19.52
N PHE A 36 -21.46 -6.03 18.99
CA PHE A 36 -21.34 -7.42 19.46
C PHE A 36 -20.02 -8.07 19.02
N ARG A 37 -19.52 -7.72 17.83
CA ARG A 37 -18.26 -8.27 17.29
C ARG A 37 -17.14 -7.26 17.40
N ARG A 38 -15.91 -7.73 17.67
CA ARG A 38 -14.71 -6.91 17.61
C ARG A 38 -14.62 -6.17 16.26
N PRO A 39 -14.18 -4.91 16.25
CA PRO A 39 -14.03 -4.15 15.00
C PRO A 39 -13.01 -4.80 14.08
N VAL A 40 -13.10 -4.50 12.78
CA VAL A 40 -12.13 -4.97 11.79
C VAL A 40 -11.03 -3.93 11.69
N LEU A 41 -9.79 -4.36 11.95
CA LEU A 41 -8.58 -3.60 11.63
C LEU A 41 -8.08 -4.08 10.26
N VAL A 42 -7.97 -3.16 9.32
CA VAL A 42 -7.55 -3.45 7.95
C VAL A 42 -6.10 -3.02 7.79
N LEU A 43 -5.25 -3.95 7.38
CA LEU A 43 -3.90 -3.70 6.89
C LEU A 43 -3.91 -3.70 5.37
N GLY A 44 -3.50 -2.59 4.77
CA GLY A 44 -3.11 -2.50 3.36
C GLY A 44 -1.60 -2.33 3.25
N ILE A 45 -0.99 -3.02 2.29
CA ILE A 45 0.42 -2.89 1.93
C ILE A 45 0.49 -2.67 0.43
N ASP A 46 1.25 -1.67 0.00
CA ASP A 46 1.39 -1.34 -1.42
C ASP A 46 2.62 -0.45 -1.64
N GLY A 47 3.02 -0.29 -2.89
CA GLY A 47 4.10 0.58 -3.32
C GLY A 47 3.61 1.73 -4.20
N ALA A 48 4.28 2.88 -4.07
CA ALA A 48 4.04 4.04 -4.91
C ALA A 48 5.35 4.51 -5.54
N TYR A 49 5.42 4.56 -6.86
CA TYR A 49 6.61 5.07 -7.53
C TYR A 49 6.77 6.57 -7.33
N VAL A 50 7.97 6.98 -6.93
CA VAL A 50 8.37 8.38 -6.73
C VAL A 50 9.58 8.74 -7.59
N PRO A 51 9.64 9.99 -8.14
CA PRO A 51 10.72 10.40 -9.01
C PRO A 51 12.01 10.58 -8.21
N SER A 52 13.05 9.84 -8.55
CA SER A 52 14.30 9.77 -7.81
C SER A 52 15.51 10.24 -8.65
N ARG A 53 16.47 10.81 -7.97
CA ARG A 53 17.79 11.18 -8.52
C ARG A 53 18.85 10.24 -8.01
N PRO A 54 19.79 9.78 -8.83
CA PRO A 54 20.93 9.01 -8.36
C PRO A 54 21.81 9.87 -7.44
N GLU A 55 22.39 9.27 -6.43
CA GLU A 55 23.33 9.95 -5.49
C GLU A 55 24.56 10.53 -6.22
N SER A 56 24.98 9.93 -7.33
CA SER A 56 26.03 10.46 -8.21
C SER A 56 25.72 11.85 -8.78
N ALA A 57 24.45 12.27 -8.77
CA ALA A 57 24.04 13.62 -9.13
C ALA A 57 24.22 14.64 -8.00
N ARG A 58 24.60 14.20 -6.77
CA ARG A 58 25.02 15.05 -5.66
C ARG A 58 26.41 15.59 -5.94
N GLY A 59 26.56 16.88 -5.99
CA GLY A 59 27.87 17.51 -6.06
C GLY A 59 27.96 18.59 -7.13
N ARG A 60 27.38 19.74 -6.83
CA ARG A 60 27.86 21.02 -7.39
C ARG A 60 28.66 21.73 -6.30
N ARG A 61 29.91 22.05 -6.60
CA ARG A 61 30.63 23.04 -5.81
C ARG A 61 29.96 24.41 -5.97
N PRO A 62 29.74 25.17 -4.89
CA PRO A 62 29.28 26.56 -5.00
C PRO A 62 30.16 27.32 -5.99
N GLY A 63 29.57 28.05 -6.94
CA GLY A 63 30.30 28.86 -7.91
C GLY A 63 30.52 28.26 -9.31
N GLN A 64 30.13 27.01 -9.58
CA GLN A 64 30.18 26.47 -10.93
C GLN A 64 29.00 26.96 -11.79
N ALA A 65 29.33 27.64 -12.92
CA ALA A 65 28.36 28.10 -13.88
C ALA A 65 27.49 26.96 -14.42
N ARG A 66 26.22 27.26 -14.68
CA ARG A 66 25.27 26.31 -15.32
C ARG A 66 25.66 26.10 -16.77
N SER A 67 26.52 25.14 -17.08
CA SER A 67 26.76 24.72 -18.46
C SER A 67 25.48 24.07 -18.99
N ARG A 68 24.89 24.62 -20.10
CA ARG A 68 23.77 24.01 -20.81
C ARG A 68 24.07 22.59 -21.28
N ALA A 69 25.34 22.27 -21.54
CA ALA A 69 25.79 20.95 -21.98
C ALA A 69 25.67 19.86 -20.89
N ARG A 70 25.62 20.21 -19.60
CA ARG A 70 25.48 19.27 -18.48
C ARG A 70 24.04 19.15 -17.95
N ARG A 71 23.02 19.53 -18.70
CA ARG A 71 21.69 18.88 -18.57
C ARG A 71 21.76 17.43 -19.00
N ALA A 72 22.97 16.93 -19.16
CA ALA A 72 23.31 15.61 -19.55
C ALA A 72 22.79 14.60 -18.53
N ARG A 73 21.79 13.84 -18.95
CA ARG A 73 21.85 12.38 -18.91
C ARG A 73 22.09 11.74 -17.55
N TRP A 74 21.55 12.26 -16.44
CA TRP A 74 21.21 11.35 -15.37
C TRP A 74 19.89 10.72 -15.77
N GLN A 75 19.87 9.39 -15.80
CA GLN A 75 18.65 8.65 -16.05
C GLN A 75 17.70 8.95 -14.89
N HIS A 76 16.52 9.46 -15.25
CA HIS A 76 15.44 9.64 -14.30
C HIS A 76 15.03 8.25 -13.82
N GLU A 77 15.23 7.98 -12.55
CA GLU A 77 14.81 6.74 -11.94
C GLU A 77 13.51 6.95 -11.20
N TRP A 78 12.60 6.00 -11.36
CA TRP A 78 11.43 5.90 -10.52
C TRP A 78 11.71 4.82 -9.48
N ARG A 79 11.71 5.19 -8.19
CA ARG A 79 11.87 4.25 -7.10
C ARG A 79 10.54 4.03 -6.40
N GLU A 80 10.34 2.82 -5.92
CA GLU A 80 9.13 2.44 -5.23
C GLU A 80 9.22 2.82 -3.75
N ALA A 81 8.33 3.70 -3.31
CA ALA A 81 8.08 3.93 -1.90
C ALA A 81 7.09 2.87 -1.41
N LYS A 82 7.59 1.85 -0.74
CA LYS A 82 6.79 0.80 -0.12
C LYS A 82 6.23 1.29 1.21
N GLY A 83 4.97 0.98 1.46
CA GLY A 83 4.32 1.41 2.68
C GLY A 83 3.19 0.49 3.13
N PHE A 84 2.72 0.76 4.33
CA PHE A 84 1.54 0.12 4.89
C PHE A 84 0.62 1.11 5.58
N ARG A 85 -0.63 0.71 5.70
CA ARG A 85 -1.65 1.45 6.42
C ARG A 85 -2.51 0.52 7.25
N PHE A 86 -2.72 0.90 8.51
CA PHE A 86 -3.75 0.34 9.38
C PHE A 86 -4.93 1.29 9.49
N SER A 87 -6.13 0.75 9.38
CA SER A 87 -7.37 1.51 9.57
C SER A 87 -8.48 0.63 10.14
N LEU A 88 -9.35 1.20 10.97
CA LEU A 88 -10.54 0.53 11.50
C LEU A 88 -11.74 0.81 10.59
N LEU A 89 -12.62 -0.19 10.45
CA LEU A 89 -13.91 -0.03 9.80
C LEU A 89 -14.97 0.32 10.84
N ASP A 90 -15.61 1.48 10.64
CA ASP A 90 -16.71 1.98 11.47
C ASP A 90 -17.95 2.25 10.61
N GLY A 91 -18.70 1.19 10.32
CA GLY A 91 -19.76 1.25 9.31
C GLY A 91 -19.17 1.62 7.95
N ASP A 92 -19.66 2.70 7.37
CA ASP A 92 -19.16 3.25 6.09
C ASP A 92 -17.93 4.17 6.27
N ARG A 93 -17.50 4.40 7.51
CA ARG A 93 -16.34 5.23 7.82
C ARG A 93 -15.08 4.39 7.93
N ILE A 94 -13.98 4.98 7.49
CA ILE A 94 -12.62 4.44 7.66
C ILE A 94 -11.89 5.31 8.67
N VAL A 95 -11.61 4.77 9.86
CA VAL A 95 -10.85 5.45 10.90
C VAL A 95 -9.37 5.12 10.72
N HIS A 96 -8.59 6.11 10.35
CA HIS A 96 -7.14 5.94 10.19
C HIS A 96 -6.46 5.67 11.53
N ILE A 97 -5.53 4.71 11.55
CA ILE A 97 -4.74 4.35 12.73
C ILE A 97 -3.28 4.73 12.51
N LEU A 98 -2.61 4.12 11.56
CA LEU A 98 -1.18 4.27 11.33
C LEU A 98 -0.85 4.10 9.85
N SER A 99 0.02 4.94 9.31
CA SER A 99 0.67 4.73 8.01
C SER A 99 2.16 4.95 8.11
N TRP A 100 2.91 4.15 7.37
CA TRP A 100 4.35 4.26 7.17
C TRP A 100 4.72 4.02 5.72
N HIS A 101 5.53 4.92 5.13
CA HIS A 101 5.97 4.83 3.75
C HIS A 101 7.41 5.31 3.64
N GLN A 102 8.25 4.53 2.98
CA GLN A 102 9.64 4.86 2.68
C GLN A 102 10.05 4.30 1.31
N VAL A 103 10.99 4.93 0.65
CA VAL A 103 11.74 4.30 -0.44
C VAL A 103 12.68 3.30 0.21
N GLN A 104 12.32 2.02 0.15
CA GLN A 104 12.94 0.97 0.95
C GLN A 104 12.79 -0.39 0.29
N THR A 105 13.55 -1.37 0.78
CA THR A 105 13.42 -2.77 0.37
C THR A 105 12.19 -3.43 1.01
N GLU A 106 11.86 -4.61 0.53
CA GLU A 106 10.81 -5.44 1.13
C GLU A 106 11.16 -5.86 2.57
N GLY A 107 12.45 -6.12 2.82
CA GLY A 107 12.97 -6.45 4.15
C GLY A 107 12.77 -5.31 5.14
N ASP A 108 13.17 -4.08 4.76
CA ASP A 108 13.02 -2.89 5.62
C ASP A 108 11.54 -2.62 5.97
N LEU A 109 10.63 -2.87 5.01
CA LEU A 109 9.19 -2.77 5.27
C LEU A 109 8.73 -3.83 6.28
N GLY A 110 9.21 -5.07 6.12
CA GLY A 110 8.94 -6.15 7.06
C GLY A 110 9.44 -5.84 8.47
N GLU A 111 10.63 -5.27 8.60
CA GLU A 111 11.17 -4.81 9.88
C GLU A 111 10.33 -3.69 10.51
N ALA A 112 9.89 -2.71 9.73
CA ALA A 112 9.01 -1.65 10.23
C ALA A 112 7.65 -2.20 10.71
N LEU A 113 7.08 -3.19 10.02
CA LEU A 113 5.86 -3.88 10.45
C LEU A 113 6.10 -4.67 11.76
N GLN A 114 7.23 -5.38 11.87
CA GLN A 114 7.62 -6.11 13.07
C GLN A 114 7.80 -5.16 14.25
N GLN A 115 8.53 -4.04 14.07
CA GLN A 115 8.69 -3.02 15.11
C GLN A 115 7.35 -2.49 15.61
N GLY A 116 6.40 -2.20 14.71
CA GLY A 116 5.06 -1.77 15.06
C GLY A 116 4.29 -2.83 15.86
N LYS A 117 4.46 -4.11 15.51
CA LYS A 117 3.85 -5.23 16.22
C LYS A 117 4.45 -5.39 17.62
N ASP A 118 5.77 -5.41 17.74
CA ASP A 118 6.49 -5.58 19.01
C ASP A 118 6.24 -4.43 19.99
N ALA A 119 6.06 -3.22 19.47
CA ALA A 119 5.66 -2.05 20.25
C ALA A 119 4.16 -2.06 20.64
N GLY A 120 3.40 -3.09 20.27
CA GLY A 120 2.00 -3.23 20.62
C GLY A 120 1.08 -2.23 19.90
N LEU A 121 1.50 -1.66 18.78
CA LEU A 121 0.69 -0.72 17.99
C LEU A 121 -0.43 -1.42 17.21
N ILE A 122 -0.42 -2.76 17.17
CA ILE A 122 -1.41 -3.57 16.47
C ILE A 122 -2.15 -4.40 17.51
N PRO A 123 -3.35 -3.97 17.99
CA PRO A 123 -4.06 -4.60 19.09
C PRO A 123 -4.83 -5.85 18.64
N GLU A 124 -4.11 -6.91 18.21
CA GLU A 124 -4.68 -8.14 17.63
C GLU A 124 -5.73 -8.79 18.53
N GLU A 125 -5.58 -8.66 19.87
CA GLU A 125 -6.52 -9.19 20.86
C GLU A 125 -7.89 -8.48 20.83
N SER A 126 -7.90 -7.20 20.48
CA SER A 126 -9.09 -6.33 20.54
C SER A 126 -9.80 -6.17 19.20
N VAL A 127 -9.18 -6.64 18.10
CA VAL A 127 -9.69 -6.48 16.74
C VAL A 127 -9.76 -7.80 16.00
N ARG A 128 -10.39 -7.79 14.83
CA ARG A 128 -10.28 -8.83 13.80
C ARG A 128 -9.38 -8.30 12.69
N LEU A 129 -8.15 -8.78 12.63
CA LEU A 129 -7.19 -8.31 11.62
C LEU A 129 -7.55 -8.86 10.23
N CYS A 130 -7.61 -7.96 9.27
CA CYS A 130 -7.82 -8.26 7.86
C CYS A 130 -6.71 -7.60 7.03
N VAL A 131 -6.10 -8.37 6.14
CA VAL A 131 -5.11 -7.86 5.20
C VAL A 131 -5.72 -7.84 3.81
N VAL A 132 -5.73 -6.66 3.17
CA VAL A 132 -6.24 -6.48 1.80
C VAL A 132 -5.14 -5.89 0.95
N CYS A 133 -4.60 -6.71 0.03
CA CYS A 133 -3.46 -6.33 -0.82
C CYS A 133 -3.62 -6.91 -2.23
N ASP A 134 -2.76 -6.49 -3.13
CA ASP A 134 -2.60 -7.09 -4.45
C ASP A 134 -1.97 -8.49 -4.38
N GLY A 135 -1.65 -9.06 -5.55
CA GLY A 135 -1.07 -10.40 -5.65
C GLY A 135 0.45 -10.48 -5.48
N ALA A 136 1.13 -9.43 -5.04
CA ALA A 136 2.59 -9.45 -4.91
C ALA A 136 3.04 -10.47 -3.85
N GLU A 137 3.86 -11.43 -4.26
CA GLU A 137 4.27 -12.57 -3.42
C GLU A 137 4.98 -12.14 -2.14
N TRP A 138 5.83 -11.12 -2.22
CA TRP A 138 6.58 -10.61 -1.08
C TRP A 138 5.66 -10.09 0.04
N ILE A 139 4.53 -9.46 -0.32
CA ILE A 139 3.54 -8.99 0.66
C ILE A 139 3.01 -10.17 1.47
N TRP A 140 2.59 -11.22 0.77
CA TRP A 140 1.99 -12.40 1.42
C TRP A 140 2.99 -13.20 2.25
N LYS A 141 4.29 -13.19 1.91
CA LYS A 141 5.34 -13.76 2.75
C LYS A 141 5.44 -13.03 4.09
N HIS A 142 5.49 -11.69 4.08
CA HIS A 142 5.50 -10.90 5.32
C HIS A 142 4.22 -11.07 6.13
N VAL A 143 3.06 -11.03 5.47
CA VAL A 143 1.77 -11.22 6.14
C VAL A 143 1.68 -12.59 6.81
N GLN A 144 2.15 -13.65 6.15
CA GLN A 144 2.10 -14.99 6.71
C GLN A 144 3.06 -15.17 7.89
N ALA A 145 4.21 -14.54 7.86
CA ALA A 145 5.18 -14.56 8.96
C ALA A 145 4.68 -13.74 10.17
N LEU A 146 4.18 -12.53 9.95
CA LEU A 146 3.83 -11.60 11.01
C LEU A 146 2.40 -11.77 11.53
N PHE A 147 1.45 -12.09 10.65
CA PHE A 147 0.01 -12.12 10.94
C PHE A 147 -0.66 -13.40 10.41
N PRO A 148 -0.23 -14.60 10.86
CA PRO A 148 -0.70 -15.88 10.31
C PRO A 148 -2.20 -16.09 10.51
N HIS A 149 -2.81 -15.44 11.51
CA HIS A 149 -4.25 -15.55 11.82
C HIS A 149 -5.11 -14.45 11.19
N ALA A 150 -4.52 -13.53 10.45
CA ALA A 150 -5.25 -12.47 9.76
C ALA A 150 -6.13 -13.04 8.64
N CYS A 151 -7.31 -12.45 8.45
CA CYS A 151 -8.12 -12.70 7.28
C CYS A 151 -7.43 -12.09 6.05
N GLN A 152 -6.98 -12.93 5.11
CA GLN A 152 -6.26 -12.51 3.91
C GLN A 152 -7.24 -12.36 2.74
N VAL A 153 -7.32 -11.18 2.16
CA VAL A 153 -8.21 -10.83 1.06
C VAL A 153 -7.37 -10.29 -0.11
N LEU A 154 -7.46 -10.96 -1.25
CA LEU A 154 -6.91 -10.43 -2.50
C LEU A 154 -7.77 -9.26 -2.96
N ASP A 155 -7.15 -8.13 -3.29
CA ASP A 155 -7.89 -6.95 -3.74
C ASP A 155 -8.75 -7.24 -4.97
N TYR A 156 -10.06 -6.99 -4.85
CA TYR A 156 -11.04 -7.28 -5.89
C TYR A 156 -10.83 -6.43 -7.14
N SER A 157 -10.34 -5.20 -7.00
CA SER A 157 -10.07 -4.30 -8.12
C SER A 157 -8.89 -4.81 -8.96
N HIS A 158 -7.87 -5.36 -8.31
CA HIS A 158 -6.75 -6.02 -9.00
C HIS A 158 -7.19 -7.28 -9.75
N CYS A 159 -8.07 -8.10 -9.16
CA CYS A 159 -8.68 -9.22 -9.88
C CYS A 159 -9.46 -8.74 -11.12
N SER A 160 -10.24 -7.67 -10.96
CA SER A 160 -10.97 -7.05 -12.07
C SER A 160 -10.04 -6.61 -13.19
N ALA A 161 -8.92 -5.96 -12.86
CA ALA A 161 -7.94 -5.52 -13.86
C ALA A 161 -7.35 -6.69 -14.68
N TYR A 162 -7.05 -7.83 -14.03
CA TYR A 162 -6.60 -9.03 -14.73
C TYR A 162 -7.66 -9.59 -15.69
N LEU A 163 -8.92 -9.64 -15.25
CA LEU A 163 -10.04 -10.11 -16.09
C LEU A 163 -10.28 -9.18 -17.28
N HIS A 164 -10.25 -7.87 -17.08
CA HIS A 164 -10.36 -6.90 -18.19
C HIS A 164 -9.21 -7.03 -19.18
N LYS A 165 -7.98 -7.18 -18.71
CA LYS A 165 -6.81 -7.37 -19.56
C LYS A 165 -6.91 -8.63 -20.39
N MET A 166 -7.34 -9.72 -19.78
CA MET A 166 -7.55 -11.00 -20.47
C MET A 166 -8.69 -10.91 -21.49
N ALA A 167 -9.85 -10.36 -21.10
CA ALA A 167 -10.99 -10.23 -22.00
C ALA A 167 -10.68 -9.37 -23.24
N LYS A 168 -9.93 -8.26 -23.04
CA LYS A 168 -9.47 -7.40 -24.14
C LYS A 168 -8.57 -8.15 -25.13
N ALA A 169 -7.76 -9.08 -24.65
CA ALA A 169 -6.88 -9.87 -25.53
C ALA A 169 -7.64 -10.99 -26.24
N GLN A 170 -8.69 -11.57 -25.59
CA GLN A 170 -9.44 -12.70 -26.10
C GLN A 170 -10.56 -12.31 -27.06
N TYR A 171 -11.28 -11.22 -26.77
CA TYR A 171 -12.46 -10.81 -27.52
C TYR A 171 -12.18 -9.56 -28.36
N PRO A 172 -12.21 -9.66 -29.70
CA PRO A 172 -12.08 -8.48 -30.58
C PRO A 172 -13.24 -7.48 -30.42
N ASP A 173 -14.44 -7.98 -30.10
CA ASP A 173 -15.62 -7.16 -29.84
C ASP A 173 -15.62 -6.66 -28.39
N PRO A 174 -15.57 -5.33 -28.16
CA PRO A 174 -15.58 -4.76 -26.82
C PRO A 174 -16.83 -5.07 -25.99
N PHE A 175 -17.99 -5.22 -26.64
CA PHE A 175 -19.24 -5.55 -25.94
C PHE A 175 -19.20 -6.97 -25.38
N ARG A 176 -18.73 -7.93 -26.17
CA ARG A 176 -18.52 -9.31 -25.69
C ARG A 176 -17.47 -9.39 -24.60
N ALA A 177 -16.39 -8.61 -24.71
CA ALA A 177 -15.37 -8.51 -23.66
C ALA A 177 -15.99 -8.04 -22.35
N LEU A 178 -16.77 -6.98 -22.38
CA LEU A 178 -17.43 -6.41 -21.19
C LEU A 178 -18.44 -7.39 -20.57
N GLU A 179 -19.32 -7.97 -21.36
CA GLU A 179 -20.31 -8.96 -20.92
C GLU A 179 -19.64 -10.15 -20.21
N TRP A 180 -18.55 -10.66 -20.80
CA TRP A 180 -17.79 -11.75 -20.20
C TRP A 180 -17.18 -11.34 -18.86
N VAL A 181 -16.60 -10.13 -18.76
CA VAL A 181 -16.01 -9.60 -17.54
C VAL A 181 -17.06 -9.44 -16.45
N GLU A 182 -18.20 -8.81 -16.73
CA GLU A 182 -19.27 -8.58 -15.75
C GLU A 182 -19.82 -9.91 -15.21
N SER A 183 -20.06 -10.87 -16.09
CA SER A 183 -20.51 -12.23 -15.71
C SER A 183 -19.45 -12.92 -14.81
N THR A 184 -18.16 -12.77 -15.15
CA THR A 184 -17.07 -13.40 -14.41
C THR A 184 -16.81 -12.72 -13.06
N LEU A 185 -16.85 -11.39 -13.00
CA LEU A 185 -16.80 -10.63 -11.76
C LEU A 185 -17.94 -10.98 -10.81
N THR A 186 -19.15 -11.15 -11.35
CA THR A 186 -20.31 -11.62 -10.57
C THR A 186 -20.04 -12.99 -9.94
N ARG A 187 -19.45 -13.93 -10.69
CA ARG A 187 -19.05 -15.24 -10.14
C ARG A 187 -18.02 -15.12 -9.03
N LEU A 188 -16.99 -14.29 -9.22
CA LEU A 188 -15.99 -14.03 -8.17
C LEU A 188 -16.63 -13.41 -6.93
N TYR A 189 -17.45 -12.38 -7.12
CA TYR A 189 -18.15 -11.70 -6.03
C TYR A 189 -19.03 -12.63 -5.20
N LEU A 190 -19.61 -13.65 -5.86
CA LEU A 190 -20.37 -14.73 -5.21
C LEU A 190 -19.49 -15.84 -4.62
N GLY A 191 -18.15 -15.70 -4.66
CA GLY A 191 -17.19 -16.67 -4.12
C GLY A 191 -17.05 -17.94 -4.97
N LYS A 192 -17.40 -17.89 -6.26
CA LYS A 192 -17.37 -19.04 -7.18
C LYS A 192 -16.08 -19.07 -8.02
N VAL A 193 -14.91 -18.84 -7.39
CA VAL A 193 -13.60 -18.79 -8.07
C VAL A 193 -13.32 -20.08 -8.86
N GLY A 194 -13.72 -21.24 -8.36
CA GLY A 194 -13.54 -22.51 -9.07
C GLY A 194 -14.24 -22.56 -10.44
N LEU A 195 -15.43 -21.93 -10.58
CA LEU A 195 -16.11 -21.82 -11.87
C LEU A 195 -15.36 -20.88 -12.83
N VAL A 196 -14.75 -19.80 -12.29
CA VAL A 196 -13.94 -18.88 -13.09
C VAL A 196 -12.68 -19.58 -13.60
N LEU A 197 -11.94 -20.25 -12.73
CA LEU A 197 -10.75 -21.02 -13.10
C LEU A 197 -11.04 -22.14 -14.11
N GLY A 198 -12.15 -22.87 -13.91
CA GLY A 198 -12.60 -23.88 -14.86
C GLY A 198 -13.03 -23.28 -16.21
N GLY A 199 -13.62 -22.09 -16.21
CA GLY A 199 -13.95 -21.34 -17.43
C GLY A 199 -12.71 -20.93 -18.21
N LEU A 200 -11.72 -20.35 -17.54
CA LEU A 200 -10.44 -19.95 -18.16
C LEU A 200 -9.70 -21.14 -18.78
N ARG A 201 -9.65 -22.29 -18.09
CA ARG A 201 -9.00 -23.51 -18.63
C ARG A 201 -9.65 -24.08 -19.88
N ARG A 202 -10.97 -23.91 -20.04
CA ARG A 202 -11.71 -24.40 -21.23
C ARG A 202 -11.76 -23.39 -22.35
N MET A 203 -11.29 -22.17 -22.12
CA MET A 203 -11.32 -21.12 -23.12
C MET A 203 -10.33 -21.42 -24.27
N GLN A 204 -10.81 -21.35 -25.49
CA GLN A 204 -9.97 -21.48 -26.68
C GLN A 204 -9.38 -20.12 -27.01
N PRO A 205 -8.05 -19.94 -26.97
CA PRO A 205 -7.41 -18.66 -27.26
C PRO A 205 -7.58 -18.28 -28.73
N THR A 206 -7.88 -17.01 -29.00
CA THR A 206 -8.04 -16.48 -30.35
C THR A 206 -6.71 -16.01 -30.96
N SER A 207 -5.67 -15.88 -30.14
CA SER A 207 -4.32 -15.47 -30.55
C SER A 207 -3.29 -15.90 -29.49
N GLU A 208 -2.01 -15.80 -29.83
CA GLU A 208 -0.91 -16.03 -28.85
C GLU A 208 -0.96 -15.02 -27.68
N ALA A 209 -1.31 -13.76 -27.96
CA ALA A 209 -1.52 -12.76 -26.94
C ALA A 209 -2.68 -13.11 -25.98
N ALA A 210 -3.77 -13.68 -26.53
CA ALA A 210 -4.90 -14.17 -25.75
C ALA A 210 -4.51 -15.37 -24.89
N LEU A 211 -3.76 -16.33 -25.42
CA LEU A 211 -3.24 -17.47 -24.66
C LEU A 211 -2.45 -17.01 -23.45
N LYS A 212 -1.46 -16.14 -23.67
CA LYS A 212 -0.62 -15.58 -22.58
C LYS A 212 -1.46 -14.82 -21.53
N ALA A 213 -2.48 -14.08 -21.98
CA ALA A 213 -3.36 -13.33 -21.07
C ALA A 213 -4.27 -14.26 -20.24
N ILE A 214 -4.77 -15.35 -20.84
CA ILE A 214 -5.56 -16.38 -20.16
C ILE A 214 -4.69 -17.08 -19.10
N ASP A 215 -3.49 -17.52 -19.47
CA ASP A 215 -2.56 -18.19 -18.56
C ASP A 215 -2.19 -17.31 -17.38
N ASN A 216 -1.81 -16.06 -17.62
CA ASN A 216 -1.49 -15.09 -16.57
C ASN A 216 -2.67 -14.87 -15.62
N CYS A 217 -3.88 -14.73 -16.17
CA CYS A 217 -5.08 -14.54 -15.36
C CYS A 217 -5.41 -15.80 -14.55
N TRP A 218 -5.25 -16.98 -15.15
CA TRP A 218 -5.49 -18.25 -14.47
C TRP A 218 -4.51 -18.46 -13.33
N VAL A 219 -3.20 -18.30 -13.56
CA VAL A 219 -2.14 -18.42 -12.54
C VAL A 219 -2.41 -17.47 -11.39
N TYR A 220 -2.66 -16.20 -11.68
CA TYR A 220 -2.94 -15.18 -10.67
C TYR A 220 -4.11 -15.57 -9.76
N LEU A 221 -5.25 -15.95 -10.34
CA LEU A 221 -6.42 -16.35 -9.56
C LEU A 221 -6.25 -17.70 -8.85
N HIS A 222 -5.52 -18.64 -9.46
CA HIS A 222 -5.26 -19.95 -8.90
C HIS A 222 -4.39 -19.87 -7.66
N ASP A 223 -3.29 -19.11 -7.72
CA ASP A 223 -2.32 -19.00 -6.63
C ASP A 223 -2.91 -18.24 -5.43
N HIS A 224 -3.86 -17.36 -5.72
CA HIS A 224 -4.57 -16.59 -4.69
C HIS A 224 -5.98 -17.10 -4.38
N ARG A 225 -6.37 -18.30 -4.84
CA ARG A 225 -7.76 -18.79 -4.69
C ARG A 225 -8.27 -18.78 -3.24
N GLY A 226 -7.39 -19.04 -2.26
CA GLY A 226 -7.73 -18.97 -0.83
C GLY A 226 -8.06 -17.57 -0.33
N ARG A 227 -7.64 -16.53 -1.07
CA ARG A 227 -7.86 -15.11 -0.75
C ARG A 227 -9.01 -14.48 -1.55
N THR A 228 -9.79 -15.28 -2.28
CA THR A 228 -10.88 -14.81 -3.15
C THR A 228 -12.28 -15.27 -2.70
N HIS A 229 -12.42 -15.68 -1.45
CA HIS A 229 -13.72 -16.07 -0.88
C HIS A 229 -14.61 -14.85 -0.57
N TYR A 230 -14.78 -13.97 -1.54
CA TYR A 230 -15.41 -12.64 -1.37
C TYR A 230 -16.80 -12.68 -0.73
N ARG A 231 -17.64 -13.68 -1.04
CA ARG A 231 -18.94 -13.85 -0.38
C ARG A 231 -18.81 -14.04 1.13
N THR A 232 -17.85 -14.87 1.55
CA THR A 232 -17.59 -15.16 2.96
C THR A 232 -16.99 -13.92 3.64
N PHE A 233 -16.04 -13.24 3.00
CA PHE A 233 -15.42 -12.04 3.53
C PHE A 233 -16.47 -10.94 3.75
N ARG A 234 -17.33 -10.66 2.79
CA ARG A 234 -18.43 -9.67 2.95
C ARG A 234 -19.38 -10.02 4.10
N ARG A 235 -19.77 -11.30 4.21
CA ARG A 235 -20.61 -11.76 5.34
C ARG A 235 -19.91 -11.62 6.68
N GLY A 236 -18.58 -11.68 6.71
CA GLY A 236 -17.75 -11.41 7.86
C GLY A 236 -17.56 -9.90 8.16
N GLY A 237 -18.02 -9.01 7.27
CA GLY A 237 -17.80 -7.57 7.39
C GLY A 237 -16.39 -7.14 7.02
N TYR A 238 -15.66 -7.95 6.23
CA TYR A 238 -14.33 -7.60 5.73
C TYR A 238 -14.42 -6.84 4.42
N PRO A 239 -13.54 -5.86 4.17
CA PRO A 239 -13.51 -5.12 2.91
C PRO A 239 -12.92 -5.99 1.81
N LEU A 240 -13.26 -5.68 0.55
CA LEU A 240 -12.75 -6.40 -0.62
C LEU A 240 -11.70 -5.60 -1.40
N GLY A 241 -11.52 -4.33 -1.09
CA GLY A 241 -10.62 -3.44 -1.81
C GLY A 241 -9.69 -2.66 -0.91
N SER A 242 -8.53 -2.30 -1.44
CA SER A 242 -7.45 -1.57 -0.78
C SER A 242 -7.56 -0.04 -0.91
N GLY A 243 -8.73 0.51 -1.24
CA GLY A 243 -8.94 1.95 -1.50
C GLY A 243 -8.40 2.88 -0.40
N GLY A 244 -8.35 2.39 0.85
CA GLY A 244 -7.69 3.08 1.96
C GLY A 244 -6.18 3.24 1.73
N MET A 245 -5.51 2.21 1.18
CA MET A 245 -4.09 2.23 0.88
C MET A 245 -3.78 3.16 -0.30
N GLU A 246 -4.58 3.11 -1.37
CA GLU A 246 -4.48 4.06 -2.50
C GLU A 246 -4.59 5.52 -2.04
N SER A 247 -5.51 5.80 -1.12
CA SER A 247 -5.66 7.12 -0.49
C SER A 247 -4.38 7.53 0.25
N SER A 248 -3.76 6.63 1.01
CA SER A 248 -2.49 6.89 1.70
C SER A 248 -1.36 7.20 0.71
N ASN A 249 -1.20 6.39 -0.33
CA ASN A 249 -0.22 6.60 -1.39
C ASN A 249 -0.39 7.98 -2.03
N LYS A 250 -1.63 8.38 -2.30
CA LYS A 250 -1.94 9.71 -2.85
C LYS A 250 -1.51 10.83 -1.90
N PHE A 251 -1.91 10.78 -0.63
CA PHE A 251 -1.64 11.86 0.33
C PHE A 251 -0.20 11.89 0.81
N ILE A 252 0.42 10.74 1.06
CA ILE A 252 1.77 10.65 1.61
C ILE A 252 2.81 10.82 0.49
N CYS A 253 2.70 10.03 -0.59
CA CYS A 253 3.71 10.00 -1.64
C CYS A 253 3.43 11.04 -2.74
N HIS A 254 2.24 11.00 -3.37
CA HIS A 254 2.03 11.71 -4.63
C HIS A 254 1.93 13.22 -4.45
N VAL A 255 1.19 13.71 -3.45
CA VAL A 255 0.92 15.15 -3.26
C VAL A 255 2.20 15.96 -3.08
N CYS A 256 3.21 15.40 -2.41
CA CYS A 256 4.47 16.10 -2.17
C CYS A 256 5.56 15.72 -3.16
N LEU A 257 5.72 14.43 -3.46
CA LEU A 257 6.88 13.95 -4.20
C LEU A 257 6.67 13.95 -5.72
N LYS A 258 5.44 13.77 -6.21
CA LYS A 258 5.13 13.77 -7.66
C LYS A 258 4.73 15.16 -8.17
N ARG A 259 5.53 16.17 -7.89
CA ARG A 259 5.34 17.52 -8.44
C ARG A 259 6.12 17.65 -9.76
N SER A 260 5.59 18.44 -10.69
CA SER A 260 6.27 18.72 -11.95
C SER A 260 7.69 19.27 -11.70
N GLY A 261 8.69 18.62 -12.30
CA GLY A 261 10.10 18.97 -12.13
C GLY A 261 10.76 18.61 -10.81
N ALA A 262 10.02 17.99 -9.88
CA ALA A 262 10.56 17.53 -8.61
C ALA A 262 11.24 16.16 -8.78
N TRP A 263 12.53 16.10 -8.46
CA TRP A 263 13.33 14.89 -8.45
C TRP A 263 14.08 14.81 -7.13
N TRP A 264 13.93 13.71 -6.41
CA TRP A 264 14.37 13.60 -5.03
C TRP A 264 15.59 12.70 -4.89
N TYR A 265 16.54 13.10 -4.05
CA TYR A 265 17.49 12.12 -3.51
C TYR A 265 16.75 11.21 -2.53
N GLU A 266 17.12 9.94 -2.47
CA GLU A 266 16.43 8.96 -1.63
C GLU A 266 16.33 9.39 -0.16
N VAL A 267 17.44 9.85 0.42
CA VAL A 267 17.46 10.37 1.80
C VAL A 267 16.43 11.48 2.00
N ASN A 268 16.36 12.44 1.06
CA ASN A 268 15.44 13.57 1.19
C ASN A 268 13.97 13.14 0.96
N SER A 269 13.73 12.18 0.07
CA SER A 269 12.38 11.63 -0.10
C SER A 269 11.93 10.89 1.15
N ASN A 270 12.79 10.09 1.77
CA ASN A 270 12.49 9.34 2.98
C ASN A 270 12.23 10.27 4.18
N GLN A 271 13.01 11.32 4.34
CA GLN A 271 12.76 12.35 5.34
C GLN A 271 11.40 13.05 5.12
N MET A 272 11.07 13.39 3.89
CA MET A 272 9.77 13.98 3.57
C MET A 272 8.64 12.98 3.81
N LEU A 273 8.80 11.71 3.44
CA LEU A 273 7.82 10.67 3.68
C LEU A 273 7.57 10.45 5.17
N ALA A 274 8.61 10.42 6.01
CA ALA A 274 8.45 10.30 7.47
C ALA A 274 7.63 11.45 8.05
N LEU A 275 7.91 12.71 7.67
CA LEU A 275 7.11 13.87 8.10
C LEU A 275 5.68 13.82 7.58
N ARG A 276 5.48 13.33 6.36
CA ARG A 276 4.14 13.12 5.79
C ARG A 276 3.37 12.03 6.54
N CYS A 277 4.04 10.95 6.92
CA CYS A 277 3.46 9.92 7.79
C CYS A 277 3.07 10.51 9.15
N ALA A 278 3.96 11.26 9.81
CA ALA A 278 3.66 11.93 11.07
C ALA A 278 2.43 12.85 10.97
N LYS A 279 2.34 13.64 9.88
CA LYS A 279 1.18 14.50 9.64
C LYS A 279 -0.10 13.68 9.42
N TYR A 280 -0.04 12.63 8.64
CA TYR A 280 -1.19 11.78 8.31
C TYR A 280 -1.66 10.97 9.51
N ASN A 281 -0.73 10.55 10.37
CA ASN A 281 -1.00 9.85 11.64
C ASN A 281 -1.51 10.79 12.75
N GLY A 282 -1.41 12.12 12.57
CA GLY A 282 -1.79 13.12 13.58
C GLY A 282 -0.73 13.38 14.64
N THR A 283 0.51 12.90 14.44
CA THR A 283 1.61 12.94 15.42
C THR A 283 2.69 14.00 15.11
N PHE A 284 2.48 14.82 14.09
CA PHE A 284 3.45 15.82 13.64
C PHE A 284 3.90 16.78 14.77
N HIS A 285 3.01 17.12 15.68
CA HIS A 285 3.32 17.96 16.85
C HIS A 285 4.40 17.35 17.74
N ARG A 286 4.45 16.01 17.88
CA ARG A 286 5.48 15.32 18.66
C ARG A 286 6.84 15.37 17.96
N VAL A 287 6.84 15.17 16.64
CA VAL A 287 8.08 15.30 15.84
C VAL A 287 8.63 16.71 15.94
N PHE A 288 7.76 17.73 15.92
CA PHE A 288 8.17 19.11 16.07
C PHE A 288 8.71 19.40 17.48
N ALA A 289 8.06 18.93 18.53
CA ALA A 289 8.52 19.07 19.91
C ALA A 289 9.89 18.42 20.13
N ARG A 290 10.12 17.19 19.61
CA ARG A 290 11.42 16.51 19.62
C ARG A 290 12.50 17.39 18.97
N TYR A 291 12.23 17.98 17.82
CA TYR A 291 13.16 18.87 17.13
C TYR A 291 13.48 20.11 17.96
N GLN A 292 12.50 20.74 18.60
CA GLN A 292 12.72 21.90 19.47
C GLN A 292 13.62 21.56 20.65
N GLN A 293 13.40 20.41 21.29
CA GLN A 293 14.21 19.94 22.41
C GLN A 293 15.66 19.69 22.00
N GLN A 294 15.90 18.99 20.88
CA GLN A 294 17.25 18.77 20.35
C GLN A 294 18.01 20.08 20.05
N LYS A 295 17.31 21.15 19.68
CA LYS A 295 17.91 22.47 19.48
C LYS A 295 18.23 23.22 20.77
N SER A 296 17.47 22.94 21.82
CA SER A 296 17.72 23.58 23.13
C SER A 296 18.91 22.93 23.87
N ASP A 297 19.16 21.65 23.55
CA ASP A 297 20.23 20.84 24.16
C ASP A 297 21.55 20.93 23.39
N ALA A 298 21.58 21.59 22.21
CA ALA A 298 22.76 21.78 21.33
C ALA A 298 23.34 23.19 21.43
#